data_21e6dbdc6f24847e79883d41a0cf10de
#
_entry.id   21e6dbdc6f24847e79883d41a0cf10de
#
_cell.length_a   1.000
_cell.length_b   1.000
_cell.length_c   1.000
_cell.angle_alpha   90.00
_cell.angle_beta   90.00
_cell.angle_gamma   90.00
#
_symmetry.space_group_name_H-M   'P 1'
#
loop_
_entity.id
_entity.type
_entity.pdbx_description
1 polymer ?
#
loop_
_entity_poly.entity_id
_entity_poly.type
_entity_poly.pdbx_seq_one_letter_code
_entity_poly.pdbx_strand_id
1 'polypeptide(L)'
;VFMQGVWNEDSVAFSNKLSNYTQHHFKITCDSVYIDMVTHSKLNLYEDSCYNNGVWKEYAKGVYAVKGDTLFVGATFTHANYKQKISGCYRIGRYDKNFLIKKKSADTLILESLSDQREITLSLKEKVTCVQKEL
;
A
#
# COMPACT_ATOMS: atom_id res chain seq x y z
N VAL A 1 5.62 16.06 -9.40
CA VAL A 1 6.17 14.76 -9.03
C VAL A 1 5.48 13.67 -9.81
N PHE A 2 6.22 12.77 -10.28
CA PHE A 2 5.84 11.77 -11.29
C PHE A 2 5.03 10.58 -10.76
N MET A 3 4.88 10.45 -9.45
CA MET A 3 4.23 9.27 -8.85
C MET A 3 2.77 9.50 -8.50
N GLN A 4 2.23 10.69 -8.70
CA GLN A 4 0.85 10.97 -8.37
C GLN A 4 -0.08 10.16 -9.27
N GLY A 5 -0.98 9.42 -8.68
CA GLY A 5 -1.92 8.58 -9.42
C GLY A 5 -2.55 7.51 -8.56
N VAL A 6 -3.42 6.76 -9.19
CA VAL A 6 -4.01 5.55 -8.63
C VAL A 6 -3.29 4.36 -9.25
N TRP A 7 -2.66 3.57 -8.40
CA TRP A 7 -1.80 2.45 -8.80
C TRP A 7 -2.34 1.16 -8.19
N ASN A 8 -2.52 0.15 -9.01
CA ASN A 8 -3.00 -1.16 -8.55
C ASN A 8 -1.95 -2.24 -8.77
N GLU A 9 -1.82 -3.11 -7.80
CA GLU A 9 -1.12 -4.38 -7.95
C GLU A 9 -2.12 -5.38 -8.52
N ASP A 10 -2.04 -5.64 -9.83
CA ASP A 10 -3.02 -6.49 -10.52
C ASP A 10 -2.87 -7.97 -10.14
N SER A 11 -1.63 -8.40 -9.84
CA SER A 11 -1.36 -9.76 -9.38
C SER A 11 -0.14 -9.78 -8.49
N VAL A 12 -0.09 -10.75 -7.59
CA VAL A 12 1.06 -10.97 -6.71
C VAL A 12 1.85 -12.18 -7.22
N ALA A 13 3.17 -11.99 -7.42
CA ALA A 13 4.02 -13.06 -7.89
C ALA A 13 3.98 -14.27 -6.96
N PHE A 14 3.84 -15.47 -7.52
CA PHE A 14 3.80 -16.74 -6.79
C PHE A 14 2.69 -16.83 -5.74
N SER A 15 1.60 -16.08 -5.91
CA SER A 15 0.50 -16.04 -4.94
C SER A 15 -0.07 -17.43 -4.63
N ASN A 16 -0.13 -18.31 -5.62
CA ASN A 16 -0.63 -19.68 -5.44
C ASN A 16 0.29 -20.58 -4.61
N LYS A 17 1.55 -20.18 -4.39
CA LYS A 17 2.54 -20.92 -3.61
C LYS A 17 2.80 -20.33 -2.23
N LEU A 18 2.24 -19.16 -1.94
CA LEU A 18 2.46 -18.47 -0.68
C LEU A 18 1.40 -18.88 0.34
N SER A 19 1.79 -19.03 1.62
CA SER A 19 0.84 -19.26 2.71
C SER A 19 0.00 -18.02 2.98
N ASN A 20 0.56 -16.84 2.73
CA ASN A 20 -0.18 -15.58 2.76
C ASN A 20 0.45 -14.57 1.79
N TYR A 21 -0.35 -13.64 1.32
CA TYR A 21 0.13 -12.52 0.52
C TYR A 21 -0.84 -11.35 0.63
N THR A 22 -0.32 -10.15 0.40
CA THR A 22 -1.13 -8.92 0.42
C THR A 22 -1.05 -8.24 -0.93
N GLN A 23 -2.20 -7.91 -1.48
CA GLN A 23 -2.33 -7.17 -2.73
C GLN A 23 -2.59 -5.70 -2.40
N HIS A 24 -1.89 -4.81 -3.08
CA HIS A 24 -1.88 -3.38 -2.75
C HIS A 24 -2.59 -2.53 -3.78
N HIS A 25 -3.21 -1.47 -3.30
CA HIS A 25 -3.77 -0.40 -4.09
C HIS A 25 -3.28 0.91 -3.48
N PHE A 26 -2.54 1.69 -4.25
CA PHE A 26 -1.99 2.96 -3.80
C PHE A 26 -2.69 4.12 -4.50
N LYS A 27 -3.14 5.11 -3.75
CA LYS A 27 -3.52 6.40 -4.28
C LYS A 27 -2.53 7.43 -3.77
N ILE A 28 -1.72 7.96 -4.66
CA ILE A 28 -0.69 8.93 -4.33
C ILE A 28 -1.15 10.29 -4.85
N THR A 29 -1.42 11.20 -3.93
CA THR A 29 -1.79 12.57 -4.23
C THR A 29 -0.55 13.48 -4.16
N CYS A 30 -0.75 14.79 -4.15
CA CYS A 30 0.38 15.73 -4.12
C CYS A 30 1.14 15.70 -2.80
N ASP A 31 0.47 15.38 -1.71
CA ASP A 31 1.04 15.44 -0.36
C ASP A 31 0.69 14.22 0.50
N SER A 32 -0.16 13.33 0.00
CA SER A 32 -0.68 12.23 0.82
C SER A 32 -0.64 10.91 0.06
N VAL A 33 -0.60 9.82 0.82
CA VAL A 33 -0.70 8.48 0.28
C VAL A 33 -1.82 7.74 1.00
N TYR A 34 -2.63 7.03 0.24
CA TYR A 34 -3.69 6.15 0.72
C TYR A 34 -3.38 4.75 0.23
N ILE A 35 -3.38 3.79 1.13
CA ILE A 35 -3.03 2.41 0.80
C ILE A 35 -4.17 1.50 1.24
N ASP A 36 -4.74 0.79 0.28
CA ASP A 36 -5.70 -0.27 0.54
C ASP A 36 -4.99 -1.60 0.35
N MET A 37 -5.16 -2.50 1.29
CA MET A 37 -4.49 -3.80 1.28
C MET A 37 -5.52 -4.90 1.42
N VAL A 38 -5.44 -5.90 0.55
CA VAL A 38 -6.25 -7.12 0.64
C VAL A 38 -5.30 -8.27 0.91
N THR A 39 -5.45 -8.91 2.06
CA THR A 39 -4.60 -10.03 2.45
C THR A 39 -5.36 -11.33 2.27
N HIS A 40 -4.69 -12.30 1.66
CA HIS A 40 -5.14 -13.68 1.51
C HIS A 40 -4.23 -14.57 2.34
N SER A 41 -4.80 -15.36 3.26
CA SER A 41 -4.00 -16.21 4.13
C SER A 41 -4.64 -17.60 4.26
N LYS A 42 -3.80 -18.62 4.18
CA LYS A 42 -4.18 -20.01 4.45
C LYS A 42 -4.04 -20.32 5.93
N LEU A 43 -3.39 -19.46 6.70
CA LEU A 43 -3.15 -19.63 8.12
C LEU A 43 -4.11 -18.75 8.91
N ASN A 44 -4.78 -19.36 9.89
CA ASN A 44 -5.68 -18.63 10.77
C ASN A 44 -4.86 -17.94 11.87
N LEU A 45 -4.58 -16.65 11.69
CA LEU A 45 -3.79 -15.83 12.62
C LEU A 45 -4.67 -14.97 13.53
N TYR A 46 -5.97 -14.96 13.32
CA TYR A 46 -6.94 -14.11 14.04
C TYR A 46 -8.13 -14.93 14.48
N GLU A 47 -8.97 -14.35 15.34
CA GLU A 47 -10.29 -14.91 15.65
C GLU A 47 -11.12 -15.06 14.38
N ASP A 48 -12.06 -16.00 14.37
CA ASP A 48 -12.82 -16.36 13.16
C ASP A 48 -13.47 -15.15 12.48
N SER A 49 -14.03 -14.22 13.27
CA SER A 49 -14.65 -13.01 12.72
C SER A 49 -13.65 -12.10 12.03
N CYS A 50 -12.41 -12.06 12.49
CA CYS A 50 -11.34 -11.26 11.89
C CYS A 50 -10.65 -11.99 10.75
N TYR A 51 -10.48 -13.30 10.88
CA TYR A 51 -9.87 -14.12 9.86
C TYR A 51 -10.67 -14.12 8.55
N ASN A 52 -11.99 -14.07 8.65
CA ASN A 52 -12.92 -13.92 7.52
C ASN A 52 -12.62 -14.88 6.37
N ASN A 53 -12.48 -16.17 6.68
CA ASN A 53 -12.14 -17.22 5.71
C ASN A 53 -10.83 -16.97 4.95
N GLY A 54 -9.92 -16.24 5.56
CA GLY A 54 -8.59 -16.01 5.00
C GLY A 54 -8.48 -14.83 4.06
N VAL A 55 -9.49 -13.97 3.99
CA VAL A 55 -9.44 -12.74 3.16
C VAL A 55 -9.91 -11.57 3.99
N TRP A 56 -9.06 -10.55 4.13
CA TRP A 56 -9.44 -9.34 4.84
C TRP A 56 -8.80 -8.10 4.24
N LYS A 57 -9.33 -6.95 4.60
CA LYS A 57 -8.89 -5.65 4.11
C LYS A 57 -8.32 -4.81 5.24
N GLU A 58 -7.24 -4.11 4.93
CA GLU A 58 -6.64 -3.11 5.79
C GLU A 58 -6.41 -1.82 5.00
N TYR A 59 -6.35 -0.70 5.72
CA TYR A 59 -6.21 0.62 5.11
C TYR A 59 -5.18 1.42 5.87
N ALA A 60 -4.46 2.27 5.14
CA ALA A 60 -3.51 3.20 5.75
C ALA A 60 -3.53 4.53 5.01
N LYS A 61 -3.24 5.59 5.72
CA LYS A 61 -3.17 6.94 5.18
C LYS A 61 -2.00 7.67 5.82
N GLY A 62 -1.31 8.48 5.04
CA GLY A 62 -0.21 9.27 5.56
C GLY A 62 0.44 10.16 4.52
N VAL A 63 1.69 10.43 4.74
CA VAL A 63 2.51 11.27 3.89
C VAL A 63 3.62 10.44 3.27
N TYR A 64 4.21 10.95 2.21
CA TYR A 64 5.31 10.29 1.55
C TYR A 64 6.35 11.31 1.11
N ALA A 65 7.56 10.81 0.89
CA ALA A 65 8.63 11.58 0.28
C ALA A 65 9.44 10.66 -0.64
N VAL A 66 9.94 11.20 -1.71
CA VAL A 66 10.84 10.49 -2.62
C VAL A 66 12.20 11.15 -2.52
N LYS A 67 13.22 10.37 -2.22
CA LYS A 67 14.60 10.86 -2.14
C LYS A 67 15.49 9.85 -2.82
N GLY A 68 16.10 10.26 -3.94
CA GLY A 68 16.85 9.33 -4.79
C GLY A 68 15.93 8.24 -5.33
N ASP A 69 16.33 6.99 -5.12
CA ASP A 69 15.57 5.82 -5.56
C ASP A 69 14.66 5.26 -4.46
N THR A 70 14.45 6.01 -3.39
CA THR A 70 13.68 5.52 -2.25
C THR A 70 12.40 6.32 -2.07
N LEU A 71 11.29 5.57 -1.92
CA LEU A 71 10.00 6.10 -1.50
C LEU A 71 9.85 5.85 -0.01
N PHE A 72 9.74 6.92 0.76
CA PHE A 72 9.50 6.88 2.20
C PHE A 72 8.01 7.08 2.45
N VAL A 73 7.38 6.15 3.15
CA VAL A 73 5.97 6.25 3.52
C VAL A 73 5.86 6.33 5.03
N GLY A 74 5.28 7.42 5.51
CA GLY A 74 4.95 7.61 6.92
C GLY A 74 3.44 7.65 7.08
N ALA A 75 2.83 6.52 7.44
CA ALA A 75 1.39 6.37 7.47
C ALA A 75 0.92 5.74 8.77
N THR A 76 -0.39 5.71 8.94
CA THR A 76 -1.06 5.12 10.09
C THR A 76 -2.18 4.23 9.58
N PHE A 77 -2.36 3.06 10.20
CA PHE A 77 -3.49 2.19 9.88
C PHE A 77 -4.80 2.87 10.23
N THR A 78 -5.79 2.73 9.35
CA THR A 78 -7.08 3.40 9.44
C THR A 78 -8.22 2.42 9.21
N HIS A 79 -9.45 2.91 9.43
CA HIS A 79 -10.66 2.26 8.93
C HIS A 79 -10.80 2.52 7.43
N ALA A 80 -11.81 1.91 6.81
CA ALA A 80 -12.07 2.07 5.38
C ALA A 80 -12.31 3.52 4.95
N ASN A 81 -12.75 4.36 5.86
CA ASN A 81 -12.95 5.80 5.62
C ASN A 81 -11.70 6.64 5.87
N TYR A 82 -10.56 5.99 6.09
CA TYR A 82 -9.26 6.60 6.39
C TYR A 82 -9.22 7.41 7.67
N LYS A 83 -10.13 7.16 8.60
CA LYS A 83 -10.04 7.69 9.95
C LYS A 83 -9.18 6.79 10.82
N GLN A 84 -8.44 7.38 11.75
CA GLN A 84 -7.51 6.66 12.60
C GLN A 84 -8.19 5.48 13.30
N LYS A 85 -7.53 4.32 13.24
CA LYS A 85 -8.00 3.09 13.86
C LYS A 85 -7.34 2.94 15.23
N ILE A 86 -8.16 2.84 16.27
CA ILE A 86 -7.68 2.70 17.65
C ILE A 86 -8.03 1.34 18.25
N SER A 87 -8.89 0.57 17.59
CA SER A 87 -9.30 -0.77 18.05
C SER A 87 -9.86 -1.59 16.89
N GLY A 88 -10.11 -2.86 17.12
CA GLY A 88 -10.71 -3.77 16.15
C GLY A 88 -9.72 -4.77 15.59
N CYS A 89 -10.14 -5.47 14.54
CA CYS A 89 -9.32 -6.49 13.90
C CYS A 89 -8.12 -5.90 13.17
N TYR A 90 -7.08 -6.71 13.00
CA TYR A 90 -5.89 -6.43 12.19
C TYR A 90 -4.99 -5.38 12.81
N ARG A 91 -4.03 -4.89 12.04
CA ARG A 91 -2.97 -4.02 12.54
C ARG A 91 -3.50 -2.62 12.89
N ILE A 92 -2.93 -2.05 13.93
CA ILE A 92 -3.22 -0.71 14.44
C ILE A 92 -1.88 0.00 14.63
N GLY A 93 -1.87 1.32 14.52
CA GLY A 93 -0.68 2.12 14.73
C GLY A 93 0.01 2.50 13.42
N ARG A 94 1.33 2.46 13.41
CA ARG A 94 2.10 2.99 12.30
C ARG A 94 2.25 1.98 11.16
N TYR A 95 2.13 2.48 9.94
CA TYR A 95 2.55 1.83 8.72
C TYR A 95 3.69 2.66 8.15
N ASP A 96 4.87 2.47 8.67
CA ASP A 96 6.06 3.17 8.20
C ASP A 96 6.86 2.20 7.34
N LYS A 97 6.94 2.47 6.04
CA LYS A 97 7.67 1.62 5.12
C LYS A 97 8.50 2.45 4.15
N ASN A 98 9.65 1.90 3.83
CA ASN A 98 10.54 2.44 2.84
C ASN A 98 10.61 1.46 1.67
N PHE A 99 10.47 1.97 0.47
CA PHE A 99 10.49 1.16 -0.75
C PHE A 99 11.61 1.64 -1.66
N LEU A 100 12.39 0.70 -2.18
CA LEU A 100 13.29 0.98 -3.29
C LEU A 100 12.49 1.04 -4.57
N ILE A 101 12.65 2.09 -5.35
CA ILE A 101 11.99 2.24 -6.65
C ILE A 101 12.87 1.52 -7.67
N LYS A 102 12.48 0.31 -8.05
CA LYS A 102 13.27 -0.53 -8.97
C LYS A 102 13.00 -0.18 -10.44
N LYS A 103 11.78 0.22 -10.74
CA LYS A 103 11.40 0.64 -12.08
C LYS A 103 10.29 1.66 -11.99
N LYS A 104 10.38 2.65 -12.86
CA LYS A 104 9.34 3.64 -13.02
C LYS A 104 9.20 3.99 -14.49
N SER A 105 8.02 3.80 -15.02
CA SER A 105 7.65 4.20 -16.37
C SER A 105 6.32 4.96 -16.34
N ALA A 106 5.79 5.33 -17.49
CA ALA A 106 4.55 6.10 -17.58
C ALA A 106 3.35 5.36 -16.94
N ASP A 107 3.36 4.04 -16.96
CA ASP A 107 2.23 3.20 -16.53
C ASP A 107 2.60 2.09 -15.55
N THR A 108 3.87 1.94 -15.20
CA THR A 108 4.34 0.85 -14.33
C THR A 108 5.29 1.38 -13.27
N LEU A 109 5.09 0.92 -12.05
CA LEU A 109 5.94 1.23 -10.91
C LEU A 109 6.26 -0.08 -10.18
N ILE A 110 7.55 -0.38 -10.05
CA ILE A 110 7.99 -1.56 -9.31
C ILE A 110 8.71 -1.08 -8.06
N LEU A 111 8.17 -1.47 -6.91
CA LEU A 111 8.70 -1.14 -5.59
C LEU A 111 9.19 -2.40 -4.90
N GLU A 112 10.29 -2.29 -4.17
CA GLU A 112 10.76 -3.37 -3.29
C GLU A 112 10.74 -2.87 -1.86
N SER A 113 9.99 -3.55 -0.99
CA SER A 113 9.96 -3.21 0.42
C SER A 113 11.32 -3.52 1.05
N LEU A 114 11.93 -2.51 1.68
CA LEU A 114 13.26 -2.69 2.28
C LEU A 114 13.23 -3.54 3.56
N SER A 115 12.07 -3.71 4.17
CA SER A 115 11.94 -4.51 5.40
C SER A 115 11.90 -6.02 5.13
N ASP A 116 11.25 -6.45 4.05
CA ASP A 116 11.06 -7.88 3.75
C ASP A 116 11.48 -8.27 2.34
N GLN A 117 12.05 -7.36 1.56
CA GLN A 117 12.52 -7.54 0.19
C GLN A 117 11.43 -8.05 -0.77
N ARG A 118 10.17 -7.81 -0.44
CA ARG A 118 9.08 -8.15 -1.34
C ARG A 118 8.90 -7.09 -2.41
N GLU A 119 8.69 -7.56 -3.62
CA GLU A 119 8.48 -6.71 -4.80
C GLU A 119 6.99 -6.52 -5.03
N ILE A 120 6.61 -5.26 -5.29
CA ILE A 120 5.24 -4.87 -5.62
C ILE A 120 5.27 -4.25 -7.00
N THR A 121 4.54 -4.85 -7.95
CA THR A 121 4.41 -4.32 -9.31
C THR A 121 3.07 -3.64 -9.44
N LEU A 122 3.10 -2.34 -9.66
CA LEU A 122 1.90 -1.49 -9.72
C LEU A 122 1.67 -1.01 -11.15
N SER A 123 0.41 -1.05 -11.58
CA SER A 123 -0.04 -0.50 -12.85
C SER A 123 -0.82 0.77 -12.60
N LEU A 124 -0.55 1.81 -13.40
CA LEU A 124 -1.27 3.07 -13.30
C LEU A 124 -2.69 2.92 -13.84
N LYS A 125 -3.68 3.23 -13.03
CA LYS A 125 -5.09 3.20 -13.43
C LYS A 125 -5.64 4.58 -13.70
N GLU A 126 -5.16 5.59 -12.98
CA GLU A 126 -5.61 6.96 -13.13
C GLU A 126 -4.49 7.91 -12.73
N LYS A 127 -4.28 8.96 -13.50
CA LYS A 127 -3.33 10.02 -13.14
C LYS A 127 -3.98 11.01 -12.19
N VAL A 128 -3.22 11.45 -11.20
CA VAL A 128 -3.61 12.55 -10.32
C VAL A 128 -2.72 13.74 -10.68
N THR A 129 -3.34 14.84 -11.05
CA THR A 129 -2.62 16.06 -11.38
C THR A 129 -2.50 16.94 -10.15
N CYS A 130 -1.27 17.33 -9.85
CA CYS A 130 -1.00 18.23 -8.74
C CYS A 130 -1.00 19.67 -9.22
N VAL A 131 -1.79 20.48 -8.53
CA VAL A 131 -1.80 21.93 -8.73
C VAL A 131 -1.11 22.54 -7.53
N GLN A 132 0.01 23.24 -7.77
CA GLN A 132 0.72 23.94 -6.71
C GLN A 132 -0.12 25.11 -6.24
N LYS A 133 -0.38 25.15 -4.94
CA LYS A 133 -1.10 26.28 -4.35
C LYS A 133 -0.19 27.49 -4.26
N GLU A 134 -0.68 28.62 -4.72
CA GLU A 134 -0.03 29.89 -4.46
C GLU A 134 -0.29 30.31 -3.01
N LEU A 135 0.75 30.80 -2.38
CA LEU A 135 0.65 31.31 -1.02
C LEU A 135 0.33 32.82 -1.03
#